data_7874b5f150c7d88401ca28fdb6660b9c
#
_entry.id   7874b5f150c7d88401ca28fdb6660b9c
#
_cell.length_a   1.000
_cell.length_b   1.000
_cell.length_c   1.000
_cell.angle_alpha   90.00
_cell.angle_beta   90.00
_cell.angle_gamma   90.00
#
_symmetry.space_group_name_H-M   'P 1'
#
loop_
_entity.id
_entity.type
_entity.pdbx_description
1 polymer ?
#
loop_
_entity_poly.entity_id
_entity_poly.type
_entity_poly.pdbx_seq_one_letter_code
_entity_poly.pdbx_strand_id
1 'polypeptide(L)'
;MSVLISSTCTAARRGSGVALLVLAGIAWGTGGLLGSLLGRETGLSPLAVAAYRLGLGGLLVLVAVGALTLFHGRRPLLGGAGHRHAALRRVGLLAVLAAAFQACYFTAVSLTAVGLATLVTIGTAPVVVTAVESVRGRARRGALPVVVLALLGLGLLVGPPTGAPDPLGALAGTAVAVLAGASFAAMTLVGAAAVPGLDAMCATGASFVAGGLLLAVPAAVVGGPAVPTTLAGVGLLALFAVVPTALAYTAYFRGLAAGTSPATGAVLALLEPLTAAVLAAVVLGERLGTVGTVGALLLAVAVVLAARAETGTRADEVADSR
;
A
#
# COMPACT_ATOMS: atom_id res chain seq x y z
N MET A 1 -6.82 -6.07 38.30
CA MET A 1 -7.84 -5.37 37.48
C MET A 1 -7.22 -4.46 36.40
N SER A 2 -6.18 -3.69 36.69
CA SER A 2 -5.50 -2.82 35.72
C SER A 2 -4.86 -3.56 34.53
N VAL A 3 -4.29 -4.75 34.71
CA VAL A 3 -3.64 -5.57 33.66
C VAL A 3 -4.68 -6.10 32.65
N LEU A 4 -5.87 -6.51 33.11
CA LEU A 4 -6.96 -6.99 32.26
C LEU A 4 -7.55 -5.87 31.38
N ILE A 5 -7.65 -4.65 31.89
CA ILE A 5 -8.16 -3.49 31.14
C ILE A 5 -7.15 -3.06 30.08
N SER A 6 -5.85 -3.06 30.42
CA SER A 6 -4.78 -2.77 29.45
C SER A 6 -4.75 -3.79 28.31
N SER A 7 -4.90 -5.06 28.63
CA SER A 7 -4.86 -6.13 27.64
C SER A 7 -6.08 -6.14 26.70
N THR A 8 -7.30 -5.86 27.18
CA THR A 8 -8.50 -5.75 26.33
C THR A 8 -8.45 -4.55 25.39
N CYS A 9 -7.90 -3.42 25.84
CA CYS A 9 -7.75 -2.21 25.01
C CYS A 9 -6.75 -2.43 23.85
N THR A 10 -5.65 -3.13 24.11
CA THR A 10 -4.63 -3.43 23.08
C THR A 10 -5.17 -4.37 21.99
N ALA A 11 -6.11 -5.28 22.31
CA ALA A 11 -6.71 -6.20 21.33
C ALA A 11 -7.75 -5.56 20.44
N ALA A 12 -8.59 -4.76 21.03
CA ALA A 12 -9.55 -3.99 20.26
C ALA A 12 -8.79 -3.10 19.26
N ARG A 13 -7.64 -2.55 19.66
CA ARG A 13 -6.76 -1.79 18.75
C ARG A 13 -6.17 -2.63 17.63
N ARG A 14 -5.67 -3.85 17.89
CA ARG A 14 -5.11 -4.72 16.84
C ARG A 14 -6.17 -5.26 15.89
N GLY A 15 -7.34 -5.65 16.37
CA GLY A 15 -8.47 -6.04 15.54
C GLY A 15 -8.91 -4.92 14.59
N SER A 16 -8.96 -3.68 15.09
CA SER A 16 -9.22 -2.52 14.25
C SER A 16 -8.07 -2.25 13.26
N GLY A 17 -6.81 -2.55 13.62
CA GLY A 17 -5.66 -2.43 12.75
C GLY A 17 -5.73 -3.38 11.55
N VAL A 18 -6.06 -4.65 11.77
CA VAL A 18 -6.25 -5.65 10.70
C VAL A 18 -7.40 -5.23 9.78
N ALA A 19 -8.53 -4.78 10.32
CA ALA A 19 -9.66 -4.31 9.52
C ALA A 19 -9.28 -3.11 8.63
N LEU A 20 -8.48 -2.18 9.13
CA LEU A 20 -7.96 -1.06 8.35
C LEU A 20 -7.02 -1.51 7.23
N LEU A 21 -6.17 -2.52 7.47
CA LEU A 21 -5.29 -3.07 6.44
C LEU A 21 -6.07 -3.83 5.35
N VAL A 22 -7.13 -4.57 5.73
CA VAL A 22 -8.05 -5.20 4.77
C VAL A 22 -8.73 -4.14 3.91
N LEU A 23 -9.26 -3.08 4.53
CA LEU A 23 -9.86 -1.95 3.80
C LEU A 23 -8.86 -1.32 2.82
N ALA A 24 -7.61 -1.15 3.24
CA ALA A 24 -6.56 -0.62 2.38
C ALA A 24 -6.32 -1.49 1.15
N GLY A 25 -6.15 -2.81 1.33
CA GLY A 25 -5.93 -3.75 0.24
C GLY A 25 -7.10 -3.79 -0.76
N ILE A 26 -8.34 -3.80 -0.26
CA ILE A 26 -9.54 -3.73 -1.10
C ILE A 26 -9.59 -2.40 -1.88
N ALA A 27 -9.33 -1.28 -1.20
CA ALA A 27 -9.36 0.03 -1.85
C ALA A 27 -8.26 0.16 -2.93
N TRP A 28 -7.05 -0.39 -2.70
CA TRP A 28 -6.01 -0.43 -3.73
C TRP A 28 -6.41 -1.24 -4.95
N GLY A 29 -7.15 -2.35 -4.77
CA GLY A 29 -7.61 -3.18 -5.88
C GLY A 29 -8.50 -2.45 -6.89
N THR A 30 -9.12 -1.33 -6.51
CA THR A 30 -9.86 -0.47 -7.44
C THR A 30 -8.90 0.36 -8.33
N GLY A 31 -7.63 0.49 -7.93
CA GLY A 31 -6.67 1.39 -8.55
C GLY A 31 -6.33 1.03 -10.00
N GLY A 32 -6.21 -0.26 -10.31
CA GLY A 32 -5.94 -0.73 -11.67
C GLY A 32 -7.02 -0.32 -12.65
N LEU A 33 -8.29 -0.58 -12.30
CA LEU A 33 -9.44 -0.20 -13.13
C LEU A 33 -9.55 1.32 -13.28
N LEU A 34 -9.54 2.06 -12.17
CA LEU A 34 -9.65 3.52 -12.19
C LEU A 34 -8.49 4.19 -12.93
N GLY A 35 -7.25 3.70 -12.75
CA GLY A 35 -6.09 4.21 -13.44
C GLY A 35 -6.15 3.97 -14.94
N SER A 36 -6.63 2.81 -15.39
CA SER A 36 -6.79 2.50 -16.81
C SER A 36 -7.89 3.37 -17.47
N LEU A 37 -9.01 3.56 -16.78
CA LEU A 37 -10.09 4.42 -17.26
C LEU A 37 -9.63 5.90 -17.32
N LEU A 38 -8.93 6.37 -16.29
CA LEU A 38 -8.39 7.73 -16.27
C LEU A 38 -7.38 7.96 -17.41
N GLY A 39 -6.45 7.02 -17.63
CA GLY A 39 -5.48 7.12 -18.72
C GLY A 39 -6.13 7.17 -20.10
N ARG A 40 -7.18 6.36 -20.35
CA ARG A 40 -7.93 6.34 -21.61
C ARG A 40 -8.72 7.64 -21.82
N GLU A 41 -9.36 8.15 -20.78
CA GLU A 41 -10.20 9.36 -20.85
C GLU A 41 -9.36 10.64 -21.03
N THR A 42 -8.18 10.70 -20.40
CA THR A 42 -7.42 11.96 -20.30
C THR A 42 -6.15 11.97 -21.11
N GLY A 43 -5.65 10.82 -21.57
CA GLY A 43 -4.33 10.71 -22.22
C GLY A 43 -3.14 11.04 -21.31
N LEU A 44 -3.35 11.15 -19.99
CA LEU A 44 -2.29 11.41 -19.03
C LEU A 44 -1.24 10.30 -19.05
N SER A 45 0.03 10.69 -19.02
CA SER A 45 1.12 9.72 -18.84
C SER A 45 0.97 9.01 -17.48
N PRO A 46 1.41 7.74 -17.34
CA PRO A 46 1.36 7.02 -16.08
C PRO A 46 2.04 7.76 -14.93
N LEU A 47 3.12 8.49 -15.22
CA LEU A 47 3.85 9.28 -14.25
C LEU A 47 3.08 10.53 -13.80
N ALA A 48 2.35 11.17 -14.73
CA ALA A 48 1.45 12.28 -14.39
C ALA A 48 0.28 11.80 -13.52
N VAL A 49 -0.32 10.64 -13.85
CA VAL A 49 -1.34 10.00 -13.01
C VAL A 49 -0.81 9.73 -11.60
N ALA A 50 0.44 9.23 -11.47
CA ALA A 50 1.07 9.01 -10.17
C ALA A 50 1.30 10.30 -9.39
N ALA A 51 1.76 11.37 -10.05
CA ALA A 51 1.95 12.67 -9.42
C ALA A 51 0.64 13.25 -8.91
N TYR A 52 -0.40 13.24 -9.74
CA TYR A 52 -1.74 13.71 -9.34
C TYR A 52 -2.34 12.87 -8.21
N ARG A 53 -2.28 11.53 -8.30
CA ARG A 53 -2.86 10.69 -7.24
C ARG A 53 -2.20 10.92 -5.88
N LEU A 54 -0.87 11.01 -5.83
CA LEU A 54 -0.16 11.30 -4.59
C LEU A 54 -0.44 12.72 -4.10
N GLY A 55 -0.30 13.73 -4.96
CA GLY A 55 -0.49 15.12 -4.60
C GLY A 55 -1.90 15.41 -4.11
N LEU A 56 -2.92 15.06 -4.93
CA LEU A 56 -4.31 15.28 -4.57
C LEU A 56 -4.76 14.37 -3.42
N GLY A 57 -4.38 13.10 -3.43
CA GLY A 57 -4.69 12.18 -2.33
C GLY A 57 -4.10 12.66 -1.00
N GLY A 58 -2.85 13.12 -1.01
CA GLY A 58 -2.21 13.70 0.16
C GLY A 58 -2.89 14.98 0.64
N LEU A 59 -3.26 15.87 -0.30
CA LEU A 59 -4.00 17.10 0.01
C LEU A 59 -5.36 16.80 0.64
N LEU A 60 -6.11 15.85 0.10
CA LEU A 60 -7.40 15.42 0.65
C LEU A 60 -7.26 14.89 2.08
N VAL A 61 -6.21 14.12 2.37
CA VAL A 61 -5.93 13.67 3.74
C VAL A 61 -5.65 14.86 4.66
N LEU A 62 -4.84 15.84 4.23
CA LEU A 62 -4.56 17.03 5.04
C LEU A 62 -5.81 17.89 5.27
N VAL A 63 -6.65 18.05 4.25
CA VAL A 63 -7.96 18.74 4.37
C VAL A 63 -8.86 18.01 5.36
N ALA A 64 -8.94 16.68 5.29
CA ALA A 64 -9.71 15.89 6.24
C ALA A 64 -9.17 16.04 7.68
N VAL A 65 -7.86 16.02 7.86
CA VAL A 65 -7.23 16.30 9.17
C VAL A 65 -7.58 17.71 9.65
N GLY A 66 -7.46 18.72 8.79
CA GLY A 66 -7.84 20.11 9.13
C GLY A 66 -9.30 20.23 9.55
N ALA A 67 -10.22 19.61 8.81
CA ALA A 67 -11.62 19.59 9.16
C ALA A 67 -11.88 18.92 10.52
N LEU A 68 -11.29 17.72 10.76
CA LEU A 68 -11.41 17.01 12.03
C LEU A 68 -10.88 17.85 13.20
N THR A 69 -9.84 18.65 13.01
CA THR A 69 -9.30 19.54 14.05
C THR A 69 -10.25 20.68 14.38
N LEU A 70 -10.86 21.26 13.36
CA LEU A 70 -11.83 22.35 13.55
C LEU A 70 -13.10 21.88 14.28
N PHE A 71 -13.62 20.70 13.90
CA PHE A 71 -14.86 20.17 14.49
C PHE A 71 -14.69 19.51 15.86
N HIS A 72 -13.52 18.91 16.17
CA HIS A 72 -13.30 18.14 17.39
C HIS A 72 -12.28 18.76 18.33
N GLY A 73 -11.75 19.94 18.02
CA GLY A 73 -10.76 20.64 18.86
C GLY A 73 -9.42 19.91 19.03
N ARG A 74 -9.20 18.84 18.27
CA ARG A 74 -7.95 18.08 18.31
C ARG A 74 -6.89 18.78 17.46
N ARG A 75 -5.80 19.23 18.07
CA ARG A 75 -4.67 19.80 17.32
C ARG A 75 -3.89 18.68 16.64
N PRO A 76 -3.72 18.70 15.29
CA PRO A 76 -2.85 17.76 14.61
C PRO A 76 -1.42 18.00 15.06
N LEU A 77 -0.78 16.98 15.59
CA LEU A 77 0.59 17.09 16.03
C LEU A 77 1.51 16.68 14.87
N LEU A 78 2.27 17.62 14.35
CA LEU A 78 3.39 17.40 13.43
C LEU A 78 4.71 17.18 14.20
N GLY A 79 4.65 16.44 15.30
CA GLY A 79 5.75 16.21 16.21
C GLY A 79 5.66 17.12 17.46
N GLY A 80 5.77 16.52 18.65
CA GLY A 80 5.89 17.25 19.89
C GLY A 80 7.18 18.10 19.96
N ALA A 81 7.23 19.07 20.87
CA ALA A 81 8.45 19.82 21.13
C ALA A 81 9.62 18.85 21.39
N GLY A 82 10.71 18.96 20.66
CA GLY A 82 11.85 18.04 20.69
C GLY A 82 11.84 16.90 19.66
N HIS A 83 10.71 16.58 19.01
CA HIS A 83 10.63 15.50 18.00
C HIS A 83 10.40 16.00 16.56
N ARG A 84 10.42 17.33 16.35
CA ARG A 84 10.12 17.94 15.05
C ARG A 84 11.07 17.47 13.94
N HIS A 85 12.37 17.36 14.23
CA HIS A 85 13.34 16.85 13.25
C HIS A 85 13.08 15.39 12.88
N ALA A 86 12.74 14.53 13.85
CA ALA A 86 12.37 13.14 13.60
C ALA A 86 11.10 13.03 12.75
N ALA A 87 10.10 13.86 13.02
CA ALA A 87 8.86 13.93 12.25
C ALA A 87 9.11 14.39 10.81
N LEU A 88 9.87 15.47 10.61
CA LEU A 88 10.22 15.97 9.27
C LEU A 88 11.04 14.96 8.48
N ARG A 89 12.05 14.34 9.13
CA ARG A 89 12.84 13.29 8.49
C ARG A 89 11.98 12.11 8.07
N ARG A 90 11.01 11.68 8.90
CA ARG A 90 10.08 10.61 8.54
C ARG A 90 9.19 11.00 7.37
N VAL A 91 8.59 12.19 7.39
CA VAL A 91 7.76 12.71 6.30
C VAL A 91 8.56 12.77 5.00
N GLY A 92 9.77 13.33 5.02
CA GLY A 92 10.66 13.42 3.87
C GLY A 92 11.05 12.03 3.34
N LEU A 93 11.39 11.10 4.22
CA LEU A 93 11.73 9.73 3.82
C LEU A 93 10.53 9.00 3.18
N LEU A 94 9.35 9.09 3.78
CA LEU A 94 8.14 8.53 3.20
C LEU A 94 7.78 9.19 1.86
N ALA A 95 8.01 10.49 1.68
CA ALA A 95 7.79 11.19 0.43
C ALA A 95 8.70 10.66 -0.70
N VAL A 96 10.00 10.53 -0.40
CA VAL A 96 10.98 9.97 -1.36
C VAL A 96 10.65 8.52 -1.70
N LEU A 97 10.33 7.70 -0.69
CA LEU A 97 9.98 6.29 -0.90
C LEU A 97 8.68 6.14 -1.72
N ALA A 98 7.66 6.98 -1.45
CA ALA A 98 6.42 6.97 -2.23
C ALA A 98 6.66 7.37 -3.68
N ALA A 99 7.46 8.42 -3.92
CA ALA A 99 7.83 8.83 -5.27
C ALA A 99 8.66 7.75 -5.97
N ALA A 100 9.65 7.17 -5.30
CA ALA A 100 10.48 6.09 -5.83
C ALA A 100 9.65 4.85 -6.18
N PHE A 101 8.74 4.42 -5.28
CA PHE A 101 7.81 3.33 -5.54
C PHE A 101 7.05 3.53 -6.84
N GLN A 102 6.44 4.69 -7.01
CA GLN A 102 5.62 5.00 -8.19
C GLN A 102 6.47 5.12 -9.45
N ALA A 103 7.58 5.85 -9.40
CA ALA A 103 8.48 6.01 -10.56
C ALA A 103 9.03 4.66 -11.01
N CYS A 104 9.54 3.85 -10.10
CA CYS A 104 10.07 2.52 -10.41
C CYS A 104 8.98 1.59 -10.94
N TYR A 105 7.78 1.58 -10.34
CA TYR A 105 6.68 0.73 -10.80
C TYR A 105 6.30 1.05 -12.25
N PHE A 106 6.07 2.32 -12.58
CA PHE A 106 5.71 2.70 -13.94
C PHE A 106 6.85 2.49 -14.95
N THR A 107 8.10 2.68 -14.53
CA THR A 107 9.26 2.32 -15.37
C THR A 107 9.32 0.81 -15.59
N ALA A 108 9.09 -0.01 -14.57
CA ALA A 108 9.03 -1.46 -14.73
C ALA A 108 7.94 -1.88 -15.72
N VAL A 109 6.73 -1.29 -15.61
CA VAL A 109 5.62 -1.54 -16.54
C VAL A 109 5.97 -1.16 -17.98
N SER A 110 6.74 -0.11 -18.20
CA SER A 110 7.17 0.29 -19.55
C SER A 110 8.26 -0.61 -20.15
N LEU A 111 9.03 -1.31 -19.31
CA LEU A 111 10.12 -2.19 -19.71
C LEU A 111 9.73 -3.67 -19.79
N THR A 112 8.62 -4.07 -19.13
CA THR A 112 8.14 -5.46 -19.11
C THR A 112 6.63 -5.52 -19.37
N ALA A 113 6.07 -6.74 -19.32
CA ALA A 113 4.61 -6.90 -19.25
C ALA A 113 4.07 -6.40 -17.91
N VAL A 114 2.89 -5.73 -17.92
CA VAL A 114 2.23 -5.20 -16.74
C VAL A 114 2.08 -6.27 -15.63
N GLY A 115 1.71 -7.51 -16.03
CA GLY A 115 1.56 -8.63 -15.09
C GLY A 115 2.87 -8.96 -14.37
N LEU A 116 4.00 -9.01 -15.07
CA LEU A 116 5.31 -9.30 -14.49
C LEU A 116 5.76 -8.16 -13.56
N ALA A 117 5.65 -6.91 -14.01
CA ALA A 117 5.99 -5.74 -13.19
C ALA A 117 5.19 -5.74 -11.87
N THR A 118 3.88 -5.98 -11.97
CA THR A 118 2.98 -6.02 -10.80
C THR A 118 3.31 -7.19 -9.88
N LEU A 119 3.46 -8.41 -10.44
CA LEU A 119 3.81 -9.60 -9.67
C LEU A 119 5.09 -9.40 -8.86
N VAL A 120 6.15 -8.92 -9.50
CA VAL A 120 7.45 -8.72 -8.86
C VAL A 120 7.37 -7.59 -7.84
N THR A 121 6.76 -6.47 -8.17
CA THR A 121 6.64 -5.31 -7.26
C THR A 121 5.87 -5.67 -6.00
N ILE A 122 4.67 -6.22 -6.14
CA ILE A 122 3.79 -6.54 -5.01
C ILE A 122 4.33 -7.73 -4.21
N GLY A 123 4.91 -8.72 -4.90
CA GLY A 123 5.51 -9.90 -4.26
C GLY A 123 6.80 -9.61 -3.49
N THR A 124 7.57 -8.61 -3.90
CA THR A 124 8.83 -8.24 -3.22
C THR A 124 8.58 -7.67 -1.83
N ALA A 125 7.51 -6.92 -1.62
CA ALA A 125 7.25 -6.24 -0.36
C ALA A 125 7.14 -7.19 0.85
N PRO A 126 6.29 -8.24 0.86
CA PRO A 126 6.20 -9.15 1.99
C PRO A 126 7.50 -9.95 2.22
N VAL A 127 8.27 -10.25 1.16
CA VAL A 127 9.58 -10.91 1.28
C VAL A 127 10.55 -10.00 2.02
N VAL A 128 10.73 -8.77 1.56
CA VAL A 128 11.67 -7.81 2.17
C VAL A 128 11.28 -7.49 3.60
N VAL A 129 9.99 -7.22 3.87
CA VAL A 129 9.53 -6.93 5.23
C VAL A 129 9.77 -8.11 6.16
N THR A 130 9.40 -9.33 5.74
CA THR A 130 9.59 -10.53 6.57
C THR A 130 11.07 -10.82 6.81
N ALA A 131 11.93 -10.65 5.80
CA ALA A 131 13.37 -10.80 5.94
C ALA A 131 13.95 -9.81 6.95
N VAL A 132 13.57 -8.53 6.86
CA VAL A 132 14.02 -7.50 7.81
C VAL A 132 13.52 -7.77 9.22
N GLU A 133 12.27 -8.19 9.39
CA GLU A 133 11.73 -8.56 10.71
C GLU A 133 12.44 -9.80 11.28
N SER A 134 12.80 -10.77 10.42
CA SER A 134 13.56 -11.96 10.82
C SER A 134 14.96 -11.60 11.33
N VAL A 135 15.68 -10.78 10.57
CA VAL A 135 17.04 -10.32 10.98
C VAL A 135 16.98 -9.50 12.28
N ARG A 136 15.90 -8.77 12.51
CA ARG A 136 15.68 -7.99 13.74
C ARG A 136 15.16 -8.83 14.92
N GLY A 137 14.97 -10.14 14.74
CA GLY A 137 14.39 -11.02 15.76
C GLY A 137 12.92 -10.73 16.08
N ARG A 138 12.20 -10.07 15.16
CA ARG A 138 10.80 -9.66 15.32
C ARG A 138 9.84 -10.49 14.47
N ALA A 139 10.37 -11.37 13.61
CA ALA A 139 9.55 -12.21 12.77
C ALA A 139 8.69 -13.16 13.61
N ARG A 140 7.42 -13.25 13.28
CA ARG A 140 6.49 -14.17 13.94
C ARG A 140 6.75 -15.60 13.46
N ARG A 141 6.58 -16.57 14.37
CA ARG A 141 6.58 -17.99 14.01
C ARG A 141 5.49 -18.25 12.98
N GLY A 142 5.84 -18.86 11.84
CA GLY A 142 4.89 -19.12 10.76
C GLY A 142 4.70 -18.00 9.73
N ALA A 143 5.40 -16.85 9.84
CA ALA A 143 5.31 -15.78 8.83
C ALA A 143 5.83 -16.24 7.45
N LEU A 144 6.94 -16.98 7.41
CA LEU A 144 7.55 -17.42 6.15
C LEU A 144 6.63 -18.34 5.33
N PRO A 145 6.02 -19.42 5.89
CA PRO A 145 5.07 -20.25 5.13
C PRO A 145 3.88 -19.45 4.58
N VAL A 146 3.38 -18.47 5.31
CA VAL A 146 2.28 -17.61 4.85
C VAL A 146 2.72 -16.73 3.67
N VAL A 147 3.93 -16.17 3.73
CA VAL A 147 4.50 -15.39 2.60
C VAL A 147 4.71 -16.29 1.38
N VAL A 148 5.26 -17.48 1.55
CA VAL A 148 5.42 -18.44 0.44
C VAL A 148 4.08 -18.82 -0.19
N LEU A 149 3.07 -19.13 0.63
CA LEU A 149 1.72 -19.41 0.15
C LEU A 149 1.12 -18.24 -0.62
N ALA A 150 1.30 -17.03 -0.10
CA ALA A 150 0.83 -15.80 -0.74
C ALA A 150 1.50 -15.55 -2.11
N LEU A 151 2.81 -15.77 -2.20
CA LEU A 151 3.56 -15.62 -3.45
C LEU A 151 3.18 -16.68 -4.49
N LEU A 152 2.98 -17.93 -4.07
CA LEU A 152 2.47 -18.99 -4.95
C LEU A 152 1.08 -18.64 -5.47
N GLY A 153 0.18 -18.21 -4.60
CA GLY A 153 -1.16 -17.76 -4.97
C GLY A 153 -1.12 -16.57 -5.94
N LEU A 154 -0.28 -15.57 -5.67
CA LEU A 154 -0.10 -14.40 -6.52
C LEU A 154 0.46 -14.78 -7.90
N GLY A 155 1.47 -15.66 -7.95
CA GLY A 155 2.06 -16.13 -9.20
C GLY A 155 1.07 -16.89 -10.08
N LEU A 156 0.25 -17.76 -9.48
CA LEU A 156 -0.79 -18.49 -10.20
C LEU A 156 -1.96 -17.58 -10.64
N LEU A 157 -2.29 -16.55 -9.84
CA LEU A 157 -3.35 -15.60 -10.16
C LEU A 157 -2.97 -14.70 -11.35
N VAL A 158 -1.73 -14.18 -11.36
CA VAL A 158 -1.23 -13.33 -12.45
C VAL A 158 -0.92 -14.15 -13.70
N GLY A 159 -0.50 -15.41 -13.53
CA GLY A 159 -0.13 -16.29 -14.61
C GLY A 159 1.23 -15.98 -15.25
N PRO A 160 1.59 -16.73 -16.32
CA PRO A 160 2.84 -16.50 -17.04
C PRO A 160 2.82 -15.12 -17.73
N PRO A 161 3.96 -14.39 -17.71
CA PRO A 161 4.05 -13.11 -18.39
C PRO A 161 3.93 -13.31 -19.90
N THR A 162 3.01 -12.57 -20.52
CA THR A 162 2.81 -12.55 -21.97
C THR A 162 3.36 -11.24 -22.52
N GLY A 163 4.11 -11.29 -23.63
CA GLY A 163 4.53 -10.10 -24.36
C GLY A 163 5.74 -9.38 -23.80
N ALA A 164 6.72 -10.06 -23.21
CA ALA A 164 8.01 -9.45 -22.87
C ALA A 164 8.73 -9.00 -24.16
N PRO A 165 9.09 -7.69 -24.28
CA PRO A 165 9.60 -7.16 -25.55
C PRO A 165 10.99 -7.72 -25.94
N ASP A 166 11.90 -7.84 -25.00
CA ASP A 166 13.21 -8.45 -25.19
C ASP A 166 13.78 -8.95 -23.84
N PRO A 167 14.73 -9.89 -23.82
CA PRO A 167 15.29 -10.43 -22.57
C PRO A 167 16.00 -9.38 -21.71
N LEU A 168 16.67 -8.41 -22.31
CA LEU A 168 17.42 -7.37 -21.59
C LEU A 168 16.46 -6.36 -20.94
N GLY A 169 15.44 -5.93 -21.69
CA GLY A 169 14.36 -5.08 -21.19
C GLY A 169 13.59 -5.76 -20.07
N ALA A 170 13.29 -7.06 -20.21
CA ALA A 170 12.63 -7.84 -19.17
C ALA A 170 13.46 -7.94 -17.88
N LEU A 171 14.78 -8.13 -17.99
CA LEU A 171 15.68 -8.16 -16.83
C LEU A 171 15.77 -6.80 -16.16
N ALA A 172 15.97 -5.72 -16.93
CA ALA A 172 16.02 -4.35 -16.41
C ALA A 172 14.70 -3.97 -15.73
N GLY A 173 13.57 -4.25 -16.36
CA GLY A 173 12.25 -3.98 -15.80
C GLY A 173 11.97 -4.78 -14.53
N THR A 174 12.40 -6.04 -14.48
CA THR A 174 12.30 -6.87 -13.25
C THR A 174 13.14 -6.27 -12.11
N ALA A 175 14.37 -5.83 -12.38
CA ALA A 175 15.22 -5.18 -11.38
C ALA A 175 14.57 -3.90 -10.84
N VAL A 176 13.98 -3.08 -11.71
CA VAL A 176 13.26 -1.86 -11.33
C VAL A 176 11.97 -2.19 -10.56
N ALA A 177 11.26 -3.28 -10.91
CA ALA A 177 10.10 -3.76 -10.15
C ALA A 177 10.48 -4.18 -8.72
N VAL A 178 11.63 -4.84 -8.54
CA VAL A 178 12.18 -5.16 -7.21
C VAL A 178 12.46 -3.88 -6.41
N LEU A 179 13.03 -2.84 -7.04
CA LEU A 179 13.25 -1.55 -6.38
C LEU A 179 11.93 -0.88 -5.97
N ALA A 180 10.89 -0.99 -6.80
CA ALA A 180 9.56 -0.52 -6.45
C ALA A 180 9.02 -1.26 -5.21
N GLY A 181 9.04 -2.59 -5.21
CA GLY A 181 8.58 -3.39 -4.09
C GLY A 181 9.40 -3.16 -2.81
N ALA A 182 10.72 -2.99 -2.92
CA ALA A 182 11.60 -2.64 -1.81
C ALA A 182 11.28 -1.24 -1.25
N SER A 183 10.94 -0.28 -2.11
CA SER A 183 10.49 1.06 -1.69
C SER A 183 9.20 0.98 -0.89
N PHE A 184 8.22 0.18 -1.33
CA PHE A 184 6.99 -0.04 -0.59
C PHE A 184 7.22 -0.78 0.73
N ALA A 185 8.11 -1.78 0.75
CA ALA A 185 8.54 -2.46 1.98
C ALA A 185 9.17 -1.47 2.99
N ALA A 186 10.04 -0.59 2.51
CA ALA A 186 10.66 0.46 3.34
C ALA A 186 9.60 1.44 3.87
N MET A 187 8.62 1.85 3.03
CA MET A 187 7.48 2.66 3.48
C MET A 187 6.70 1.97 4.60
N THR A 188 6.45 0.66 4.47
CA THR A 188 5.76 -0.14 5.48
C THR A 188 6.53 -0.16 6.80
N LEU A 189 7.83 -0.44 6.76
CA LEU A 189 8.69 -0.50 7.95
C LEU A 189 8.85 0.89 8.62
N VAL A 190 9.06 1.93 7.83
CA VAL A 190 9.14 3.32 8.32
C VAL A 190 7.78 3.76 8.84
N GLY A 191 6.70 3.43 8.15
CA GLY A 191 5.33 3.75 8.53
C GLY A 191 4.88 3.10 9.84
N ALA A 192 5.37 1.91 10.15
CA ALA A 192 5.07 1.20 11.40
C ALA A 192 5.83 1.76 12.62
N ALA A 193 6.98 2.42 12.42
CA ALA A 193 7.75 2.98 13.52
C ALA A 193 7.04 4.21 14.12
N ALA A 194 6.79 4.23 15.42
CA ALA A 194 6.16 5.37 16.08
C ALA A 194 7.13 6.56 16.19
N VAL A 195 6.64 7.77 15.94
CA VAL A 195 7.33 9.02 16.28
C VAL A 195 6.45 9.79 17.26
N PRO A 196 6.94 10.10 18.47
CA PRO A 196 6.15 10.77 19.48
C PRO A 196 5.56 12.11 18.97
N GLY A 197 4.26 12.28 19.13
CA GLY A 197 3.55 13.47 18.69
C GLY A 197 3.34 13.61 17.19
N LEU A 198 3.67 12.63 16.35
CA LEU A 198 3.37 12.65 14.93
C LEU A 198 2.10 11.82 14.66
N ASP A 199 1.05 12.48 14.19
CA ASP A 199 -0.18 11.82 13.76
C ASP A 199 0.04 11.11 12.42
N ALA A 200 -0.46 9.85 12.30
CA ALA A 200 -0.28 9.02 11.12
C ALA A 200 -0.94 9.62 9.86
N MET A 201 -2.10 10.28 10.00
CA MET A 201 -2.79 10.92 8.87
C MET A 201 -2.02 12.15 8.40
N CYS A 202 -1.54 12.98 9.35
CA CYS A 202 -0.70 14.14 9.03
C CYS A 202 0.58 13.70 8.30
N ALA A 203 1.24 12.66 8.80
CA ALA A 203 2.44 12.10 8.17
C ALA A 203 2.15 11.60 6.75
N THR A 204 1.07 10.83 6.56
CA THR A 204 0.66 10.31 5.25
C THR A 204 0.35 11.45 4.29
N GLY A 205 -0.50 12.39 4.69
CA GLY A 205 -0.89 13.51 3.83
C GLY A 205 0.29 14.37 3.40
N ALA A 206 1.14 14.79 4.37
CA ALA A 206 2.32 15.60 4.08
C ALA A 206 3.34 14.88 3.20
N SER A 207 3.60 13.59 3.47
CA SER A 207 4.51 12.77 2.65
C SER A 207 4.01 12.60 1.22
N PHE A 208 2.70 12.45 1.04
CA PHE A 208 2.12 12.23 -0.28
C PHE A 208 2.05 13.52 -1.10
N VAL A 209 1.75 14.66 -0.49
CA VAL A 209 1.87 15.96 -1.16
C VAL A 209 3.31 16.17 -1.62
N ALA A 210 4.29 15.97 -0.73
CA ALA A 210 5.71 16.12 -1.08
C ALA A 210 6.15 15.10 -2.15
N GLY A 211 5.70 13.83 -2.05
CA GLY A 211 5.97 12.80 -3.06
C GLY A 211 5.35 13.10 -4.42
N GLY A 212 4.13 13.64 -4.43
CA GLY A 212 3.47 14.11 -5.66
C GLY A 212 4.22 15.25 -6.34
N LEU A 213 4.74 16.20 -5.55
CA LEU A 213 5.57 17.30 -6.07
C LEU A 213 6.91 16.78 -6.62
N LEU A 214 7.55 15.80 -5.96
CA LEU A 214 8.75 15.15 -6.49
C LEU A 214 8.50 14.46 -7.83
N LEU A 215 7.34 13.83 -8.01
CA LEU A 215 6.96 13.19 -9.27
C LEU A 215 6.52 14.17 -10.35
N ALA A 216 6.02 15.35 -9.97
CA ALA A 216 5.57 16.36 -10.93
C ALA A 216 6.70 16.81 -11.87
N VAL A 217 7.95 16.87 -11.37
CA VAL A 217 9.11 17.27 -12.16
C VAL A 217 9.39 16.29 -13.31
N PRO A 218 9.64 14.98 -13.07
CA PRO A 218 9.84 14.02 -14.17
C PRO A 218 8.58 13.83 -15.02
N ALA A 219 7.37 13.94 -14.46
CA ALA A 219 6.14 13.90 -15.23
C ALA A 219 6.04 15.05 -16.25
N ALA A 220 6.45 16.26 -15.88
CA ALA A 220 6.49 17.41 -16.76
C ALA A 220 7.49 17.23 -17.92
N VAL A 221 8.62 16.53 -17.69
CA VAL A 221 9.63 16.25 -18.72
C VAL A 221 9.14 15.19 -19.73
N VAL A 222 8.43 14.16 -19.26
CA VAL A 222 8.01 13.02 -20.10
C VAL A 222 6.77 13.32 -20.95
N GLY A 223 5.99 14.34 -20.66
CA GLY A 223 4.81 14.62 -21.48
C GLY A 223 3.82 15.62 -20.87
N GLY A 224 4.27 16.39 -19.90
CA GLY A 224 3.49 17.43 -19.24
C GLY A 224 2.28 16.91 -18.46
N PRO A 225 1.94 17.54 -17.34
CA PRO A 225 0.68 17.30 -16.67
C PRO A 225 -0.44 18.03 -17.43
N ALA A 226 -1.06 17.35 -18.39
CA ALA A 226 -2.31 17.85 -18.93
C ALA A 226 -3.36 17.77 -17.82
N VAL A 227 -3.99 18.87 -17.48
CA VAL A 227 -5.11 18.86 -16.52
C VAL A 227 -6.32 18.24 -17.23
N PRO A 228 -7.01 17.25 -16.63
CA PRO A 228 -8.25 16.74 -17.20
C PRO A 228 -9.25 17.87 -17.46
N THR A 229 -9.72 18.00 -18.70
CA THR A 229 -10.63 19.07 -19.12
C THR A 229 -12.09 18.61 -19.15
N THR A 230 -12.33 17.30 -19.12
CA THR A 230 -13.68 16.72 -19.13
C THR A 230 -14.18 16.47 -17.70
N LEU A 231 -15.49 16.60 -17.49
CA LEU A 231 -16.11 16.28 -16.18
C LEU A 231 -15.85 14.82 -15.78
N ALA A 232 -15.87 13.90 -16.76
CA ALA A 232 -15.55 12.50 -16.54
C ALA A 232 -14.10 12.30 -16.08
N GLY A 233 -13.14 12.94 -16.75
CA GLY A 233 -11.72 12.88 -16.38
C GLY A 233 -11.45 13.45 -14.98
N VAL A 234 -12.07 14.60 -14.65
CA VAL A 234 -11.98 15.19 -13.30
C VAL A 234 -12.59 14.26 -12.25
N GLY A 235 -13.77 13.68 -12.54
CA GLY A 235 -14.43 12.73 -11.64
C GLY A 235 -13.62 11.45 -11.41
N LEU A 236 -13.04 10.88 -12.47
CA LEU A 236 -12.15 9.72 -12.37
C LEU A 236 -10.89 10.03 -11.57
N LEU A 237 -10.29 11.20 -11.80
CA LEU A 237 -9.11 11.64 -11.03
C LEU A 237 -9.44 11.84 -9.55
N ALA A 238 -10.58 12.47 -9.25
CA ALA A 238 -11.04 12.64 -7.88
C ALA A 238 -11.29 11.29 -7.19
N LEU A 239 -11.99 10.35 -7.85
CA LEU A 239 -12.24 9.01 -7.34
C LEU A 239 -10.94 8.24 -7.11
N PHE A 240 -9.98 8.37 -8.03
CA PHE A 240 -8.66 7.76 -7.93
C PHE A 240 -7.81 8.37 -6.79
N ALA A 241 -7.91 9.66 -6.56
CA ALA A 241 -7.26 10.30 -5.43
C ALA A 241 -7.89 9.94 -4.08
N VAL A 242 -9.23 9.76 -4.04
CA VAL A 242 -9.95 9.44 -2.79
C VAL A 242 -9.78 7.97 -2.43
N VAL A 243 -10.19 7.02 -3.29
CA VAL A 243 -10.34 5.61 -2.91
C VAL A 243 -9.00 4.88 -2.81
N PRO A 244 -8.24 4.64 -3.90
CA PRO A 244 -6.99 3.89 -3.82
C PRO A 244 -5.82 4.73 -3.31
N THR A 245 -6.03 6.01 -2.96
CA THR A 245 -4.93 6.83 -2.44
C THR A 245 -5.25 7.36 -1.04
N ALA A 246 -6.10 8.36 -0.88
CA ALA A 246 -6.33 8.98 0.42
C ALA A 246 -6.88 7.97 1.45
N LEU A 247 -7.94 7.24 1.11
CA LEU A 247 -8.57 6.24 1.97
C LEU A 247 -7.61 5.06 2.22
N ALA A 248 -7.10 4.45 1.14
CA ALA A 248 -6.30 3.24 1.23
C ALA A 248 -5.02 3.44 2.05
N TYR A 249 -4.21 4.45 1.73
CA TYR A 249 -2.96 4.69 2.47
C TYR A 249 -3.19 5.21 3.89
N THR A 250 -4.24 6.02 4.12
CA THR A 250 -4.61 6.40 5.48
C THR A 250 -5.00 5.18 6.31
N ALA A 251 -5.83 4.29 5.77
CA ALA A 251 -6.20 3.04 6.42
C ALA A 251 -4.96 2.17 6.67
N TYR A 252 -4.08 2.03 5.69
CA TYR A 252 -2.85 1.24 5.81
C TYR A 252 -1.94 1.71 6.93
N PHE A 253 -1.55 2.98 6.92
CA PHE A 253 -0.64 3.52 7.93
C PHE A 253 -1.28 3.64 9.32
N ARG A 254 -2.59 3.86 9.40
CA ARG A 254 -3.31 3.77 10.68
C ARG A 254 -3.39 2.34 11.19
N GLY A 255 -3.56 1.37 10.30
CA GLY A 255 -3.52 -0.05 10.64
C GLY A 255 -2.18 -0.46 11.25
N LEU A 256 -1.08 -0.04 10.64
CA LEU A 256 0.27 -0.23 11.17
C LEU A 256 0.48 0.52 12.51
N ALA A 257 0.03 1.78 12.61
CA ALA A 257 0.13 2.58 13.82
C ALA A 257 -0.73 2.02 14.99
N ALA A 258 -1.75 1.22 14.70
CA ALA A 258 -2.52 0.49 15.70
C ALA A 258 -1.76 -0.71 16.30
N GLY A 259 -0.55 -1.00 15.81
CA GLY A 259 0.33 -2.04 16.32
C GLY A 259 0.25 -3.37 15.57
N THR A 260 -0.35 -3.39 14.37
CA THR A 260 -0.29 -4.56 13.48
C THR A 260 1.14 -4.70 12.94
N SER A 261 1.65 -5.93 12.83
CA SER A 261 3.01 -6.16 12.36
C SER A 261 3.19 -5.72 10.90
N PRO A 262 4.36 -5.16 10.54
CA PRO A 262 4.68 -4.82 9.16
C PRO A 262 4.55 -6.00 8.19
N ALA A 263 4.94 -7.22 8.61
CA ALA A 263 4.80 -8.42 7.78
C ALA A 263 3.33 -8.74 7.48
N THR A 264 2.45 -8.67 8.49
CA THR A 264 1.00 -8.82 8.28
C THR A 264 0.48 -7.73 7.34
N GLY A 265 0.89 -6.48 7.52
CA GLY A 265 0.53 -5.36 6.64
C GLY A 265 0.91 -5.62 5.19
N ALA A 266 2.14 -6.10 4.93
CA ALA A 266 2.62 -6.40 3.60
C ALA A 266 1.86 -7.58 2.94
N VAL A 267 1.48 -8.61 3.72
CA VAL A 267 0.65 -9.71 3.20
C VAL A 267 -0.78 -9.27 2.93
N LEU A 268 -1.37 -8.43 3.80
CA LEU A 268 -2.73 -7.91 3.60
C LEU A 268 -2.81 -6.94 2.40
N ALA A 269 -1.71 -6.30 2.02
CA ALA A 269 -1.63 -5.52 0.78
C ALA A 269 -1.89 -6.39 -0.47
N LEU A 270 -1.63 -7.71 -0.41
CA LEU A 270 -1.93 -8.65 -1.49
C LEU A 270 -3.44 -8.87 -1.75
N LEU A 271 -4.32 -8.27 -0.93
CA LEU A 271 -5.73 -8.13 -1.27
C LEU A 271 -5.95 -7.24 -2.51
N GLU A 272 -4.99 -6.37 -2.84
CA GLU A 272 -5.04 -5.53 -4.04
C GLU A 272 -5.24 -6.38 -5.33
N PRO A 273 -4.34 -7.31 -5.70
CA PRO A 273 -4.52 -8.13 -6.90
C PRO A 273 -5.75 -9.05 -6.82
N LEU A 274 -6.10 -9.53 -5.64
CA LEU A 274 -7.29 -10.34 -5.46
C LEU A 274 -8.57 -9.53 -5.75
N THR A 275 -8.66 -8.33 -5.21
CA THR A 275 -9.79 -7.42 -5.45
C THR A 275 -9.82 -6.97 -6.90
N ALA A 276 -8.66 -6.67 -7.51
CA ALA A 276 -8.58 -6.31 -8.93
C ALA A 276 -9.11 -7.44 -9.82
N ALA A 277 -8.76 -8.70 -9.53
CA ALA A 277 -9.24 -9.86 -10.26
C ALA A 277 -10.77 -10.05 -10.12
N VAL A 278 -11.31 -9.86 -8.92
CA VAL A 278 -12.77 -9.90 -8.69
C VAL A 278 -13.48 -8.78 -9.48
N LEU A 279 -12.94 -7.55 -9.43
CA LEU A 279 -13.51 -6.43 -10.19
C LEU A 279 -13.44 -6.65 -11.70
N ALA A 280 -12.34 -7.21 -12.22
CA ALA A 280 -12.22 -7.56 -13.64
C ALA A 280 -13.27 -8.59 -14.03
N ALA A 281 -13.49 -9.62 -13.21
CA ALA A 281 -14.52 -10.62 -13.45
C ALA A 281 -15.94 -10.04 -13.45
N VAL A 282 -16.25 -9.16 -12.48
CA VAL A 282 -17.63 -8.63 -12.31
C VAL A 282 -17.93 -7.49 -13.30
N VAL A 283 -16.95 -6.58 -13.51
CA VAL A 283 -17.17 -5.35 -14.29
C VAL A 283 -16.85 -5.56 -15.76
N LEU A 284 -15.77 -6.31 -16.07
CA LEU A 284 -15.29 -6.52 -17.43
C LEU A 284 -15.75 -7.86 -18.02
N GLY A 285 -16.39 -8.73 -17.22
CA GLY A 285 -16.80 -10.06 -17.65
C GLY A 285 -15.62 -11.03 -17.88
N GLU A 286 -14.42 -10.69 -17.40
CA GLU A 286 -13.24 -11.54 -17.53
C GLU A 286 -13.41 -12.83 -16.72
N ARG A 287 -13.00 -13.97 -17.30
CA ARG A 287 -13.07 -15.26 -16.61
C ARG A 287 -11.69 -15.67 -16.16
N LEU A 288 -11.54 -15.84 -14.86
CA LEU A 288 -10.36 -16.51 -14.32
C LEU A 288 -10.35 -17.96 -14.81
N GLY A 289 -9.28 -18.35 -15.49
CA GLY A 289 -9.06 -19.78 -15.77
C GLY A 289 -8.87 -20.58 -14.47
N THR A 290 -8.87 -21.91 -14.57
CA THR A 290 -8.73 -22.81 -13.41
C THR A 290 -7.48 -22.48 -12.59
N VAL A 291 -6.35 -22.21 -13.24
CA VAL A 291 -5.07 -21.86 -12.57
C VAL A 291 -5.21 -20.53 -11.81
N GLY A 292 -5.78 -19.50 -12.44
CA GLY A 292 -6.00 -18.21 -11.77
C GLY A 292 -6.96 -18.31 -10.59
N THR A 293 -8.00 -19.16 -10.70
CA THR A 293 -8.93 -19.42 -9.58
C THR A 293 -8.23 -20.09 -8.40
N VAL A 294 -7.39 -21.11 -8.66
CA VAL A 294 -6.57 -21.73 -7.61
C VAL A 294 -5.63 -20.71 -6.98
N GLY A 295 -4.99 -19.86 -7.79
CA GLY A 295 -4.14 -18.78 -7.31
C GLY A 295 -4.89 -17.79 -6.39
N ALA A 296 -6.10 -17.37 -6.79
CA ALA A 296 -6.95 -16.51 -5.98
C ALA A 296 -7.32 -17.14 -4.63
N LEU A 297 -7.66 -18.43 -4.61
CA LEU A 297 -7.99 -19.16 -3.39
C LEU A 297 -6.77 -19.29 -2.46
N LEU A 298 -5.59 -19.65 -2.98
CA LEU A 298 -4.37 -19.74 -2.17
C LEU A 298 -4.01 -18.37 -1.57
N LEU A 299 -4.12 -17.31 -2.36
CA LEU A 299 -3.87 -15.96 -1.90
C LEU A 299 -4.87 -15.53 -0.81
N ALA A 300 -6.16 -15.82 -0.99
CA ALA A 300 -7.18 -15.57 0.01
C ALA A 300 -6.90 -16.33 1.33
N VAL A 301 -6.49 -17.60 1.25
CA VAL A 301 -6.09 -18.38 2.43
C VAL A 301 -4.89 -17.76 3.14
N ALA A 302 -3.86 -17.34 2.40
CA ALA A 302 -2.68 -16.68 2.98
C ALA A 302 -3.04 -15.39 3.72
N VAL A 303 -3.90 -14.56 3.12
CA VAL A 303 -4.42 -13.33 3.74
C VAL A 303 -5.19 -13.62 5.03
N VAL A 304 -6.07 -14.62 5.01
CA VAL A 304 -6.83 -15.04 6.21
C VAL A 304 -5.90 -15.57 7.30
N LEU A 305 -4.90 -16.37 6.95
CA LEU A 305 -3.92 -16.88 7.90
C LEU A 305 -3.10 -15.75 8.53
N ALA A 306 -2.64 -14.77 7.73
CA ALA A 306 -1.94 -13.60 8.23
C ALA A 306 -2.80 -12.77 9.20
N ALA A 307 -4.06 -12.54 8.85
CA ALA A 307 -5.01 -11.81 9.69
C ALA A 307 -5.30 -12.55 11.02
N ARG A 308 -5.53 -13.86 10.96
CA ARG A 308 -5.77 -14.68 12.16
C ARG A 308 -4.54 -14.77 13.06
N ALA A 309 -3.34 -14.93 12.49
CA ALA A 309 -2.11 -14.95 13.26
C ALA A 309 -1.92 -13.62 14.03
N GLU A 310 -2.32 -12.48 13.47
CA GLU A 310 -2.23 -11.18 14.14
C GLU A 310 -3.23 -11.06 15.30
N THR A 311 -4.42 -11.64 15.18
CA THR A 311 -5.46 -11.58 16.21
C THR A 311 -5.34 -12.69 17.25
N GLY A 312 -4.76 -13.86 16.91
CA GLY A 312 -4.74 -15.08 17.73
C GLY A 312 -3.60 -15.21 18.74
N THR A 313 -2.48 -14.48 18.59
CA THR A 313 -1.30 -14.55 19.51
C THR A 313 -1.64 -14.17 20.97
N ARG A 314 -2.86 -13.90 21.26
CA ARG A 314 -3.37 -13.41 22.52
C ARG A 314 -3.98 -14.46 23.43
N ALA A 315 -4.53 -15.52 22.88
CA ALA A 315 -5.00 -16.62 23.69
C ALA A 315 -3.83 -17.21 24.51
N ASP A 316 -2.65 -17.25 23.86
CA ASP A 316 -1.43 -17.83 24.46
C ASP A 316 -0.75 -16.87 25.44
N GLU A 317 -0.64 -15.56 25.17
CA GLU A 317 -0.06 -14.59 26.11
C GLU A 317 -0.92 -14.38 27.37
N VAL A 318 -2.24 -14.53 27.27
CA VAL A 318 -3.17 -14.45 28.43
C VAL A 318 -3.21 -15.78 29.19
N ALA A 319 -3.00 -16.90 28.53
CA ALA A 319 -2.92 -18.22 29.18
C ALA A 319 -1.62 -18.39 29.97
N ASP A 320 -0.49 -17.86 29.47
CA ASP A 320 0.84 -17.99 30.10
C ASP A 320 1.04 -16.99 31.28
N SER A 321 0.15 -15.98 31.38
CA SER A 321 0.15 -15.01 32.47
C SER A 321 -0.75 -15.39 33.66
N ARG A 322 -1.34 -16.59 33.65
CA ARG A 322 -2.14 -17.18 34.74
C ARG A 322 -1.40 -18.31 35.41
#